data_8edf6a8ee15d401d1533eac4d9b12735
#
_entry.id   8edf6a8ee15d401d1533eac4d9b12735
#
_cell.length_a   1.000
_cell.length_b   1.000
_cell.length_c   1.000
_cell.angle_alpha   90.00
_cell.angle_beta   90.00
_cell.angle_gamma   90.00
#
_symmetry.space_group_name_H-M   'P 1'
#
loop_
_entity.id
_entity.type
_entity.pdbx_description
1 polymer ?
#
loop_
_entity_poly.entity_id
_entity_poly.type
_entity_poly.pdbx_seq_one_letter_code
_entity_poly.pdbx_strand_id
1 'polypeptide(L)'
;MKRPTELQQRWTQLKLVRRRSRFKGNKQANIVPMPIRLSTLFFRSLREDPVEAEVDSHKLLVRSSYIRRAAPGIYSWLPLGLMVLGKIENIIREEMAAAGAQEVHFPALLPKEPYEETGRWEEYGDNIFRLQDRKKADYLLAPTHEEVFTLLVKDLYSSYKDLPLQLYQIQTKYRDEARPRAGLLRGREFIMKDAYSFDVDDAGLEKSYQAQRDAYERVFSRLGLDYVICAADAGAMGGSKSEEFLAPSEIGEDTFVRSKGGFAANVEAVRFEKASPVDYSDVPSAEVHDSPNTPTISTLVDFANANVTRYPTGEFSATDTLKNVVLKLRNPDGKTRLVIVGLPGDREVDQKRAEAWFGVDVEQAEAKDFAKNPSLVKGYIGPTKDGKQFLGLETESKIEYLLDPRVAEGSHWVTGANEDQKHVFNLVYGRDFNADGIADIANIAAGDPAPDGSGELEIARGIEIGHVFQLGRKYAEALGLKVLDENGKLVTVTMGSYGIGVTR
;
A
#
# COMPACT_ATOMS: atom_id res chain seq x y z
N MET A 1 -20.38 61.19 21.65
CA MET A 1 -20.43 60.82 20.21
C MET A 1 -19.02 60.82 19.66
N LYS A 2 -18.41 59.67 19.48
CA LYS A 2 -17.06 59.55 18.88
C LYS A 2 -17.22 59.53 17.35
N ARG A 3 -16.44 60.36 16.65
CA ARG A 3 -16.42 60.41 15.18
C ARG A 3 -15.83 59.07 14.62
N PRO A 4 -16.37 58.53 13.51
CA PRO A 4 -15.82 57.32 12.91
C PRO A 4 -14.42 57.56 12.36
N THR A 5 -13.54 56.56 12.49
CA THR A 5 -12.17 56.62 11.99
C THR A 5 -12.12 56.58 10.46
N GLU A 6 -11.07 57.14 9.85
CA GLU A 6 -10.87 57.22 8.38
C GLU A 6 -11.01 55.86 7.66
N LEU A 7 -10.72 54.77 8.32
CA LEU A 7 -10.92 53.40 7.80
C LEU A 7 -12.41 53.09 7.57
N GLN A 8 -13.30 53.50 8.48
CA GLN A 8 -14.74 53.29 8.32
C GLN A 8 -15.34 54.13 7.20
N GLN A 9 -14.80 55.32 6.94
CA GLN A 9 -15.24 56.16 5.81
C GLN A 9 -14.80 55.60 4.46
N ARG A 10 -13.61 54.95 4.35
CA ARG A 10 -13.17 54.22 3.13
C ARG A 10 -14.04 53.05 2.79
N TRP A 11 -14.50 52.29 3.79
CA TRP A 11 -15.41 51.13 3.56
C TRP A 11 -16.81 51.55 3.11
N THR A 12 -17.28 52.72 3.53
CA THR A 12 -18.59 53.25 3.11
C THR A 12 -18.55 53.77 1.67
N GLN A 13 -17.42 54.30 1.22
CA GLN A 13 -17.26 54.71 -0.19
C GLN A 13 -17.13 53.51 -1.14
N LEU A 14 -16.51 52.40 -0.72
CA LEU A 14 -16.46 51.18 -1.51
C LEU A 14 -17.83 50.51 -1.71
N LYS A 15 -18.78 50.71 -0.79
CA LYS A 15 -20.17 50.24 -0.95
C LYS A 15 -21.02 51.08 -1.90
N LEU A 16 -20.64 52.34 -2.16
CA LEU A 16 -21.38 53.24 -3.07
C LEU A 16 -20.99 53.13 -4.55
N VAL A 17 -19.84 52.48 -4.86
CA VAL A 17 -19.41 52.24 -6.25
C VAL A 17 -20.15 51.04 -6.87
N ARG A 18 -20.97 50.25 -6.09
CA ARG A 18 -21.87 49.21 -6.62
C ARG A 18 -23.16 49.72 -7.25
N ARG A 19 -23.18 50.92 -7.80
CA ARG A 19 -24.31 51.44 -8.58
C ARG A 19 -24.00 51.43 -10.07
N ARG A 20 -24.57 50.41 -10.76
CA ARG A 20 -24.95 50.45 -12.17
C ARG A 20 -23.83 50.66 -13.19
N SER A 21 -22.91 49.75 -13.33
CA SER A 21 -22.52 49.37 -14.68
C SER A 21 -23.48 48.28 -15.17
N ARG A 22 -24.46 48.66 -16.00
CA ARG A 22 -25.08 47.72 -16.93
C ARG A 22 -23.93 47.23 -17.81
N PHE A 23 -23.33 46.10 -17.49
CA PHE A 23 -22.58 45.33 -18.48
C PHE A 23 -23.57 45.00 -19.59
N LYS A 24 -23.58 45.80 -20.64
CA LYS A 24 -24.05 45.38 -21.95
C LYS A 24 -23.28 44.09 -22.19
N GLY A 25 -24.00 42.96 -22.41
CA GLY A 25 -23.40 41.69 -22.68
C GLY A 25 -22.27 41.80 -23.68
N ASN A 26 -21.05 41.69 -23.18
CA ASN A 26 -19.93 41.39 -24.06
C ASN A 26 -20.30 40.06 -24.69
N LYS A 27 -20.60 40.10 -26.00
CA LYS A 27 -20.52 38.89 -26.82
C LYS A 27 -19.22 38.24 -26.40
N GLN A 28 -19.26 37.08 -25.74
CA GLN A 28 -18.08 36.25 -25.56
C GLN A 28 -17.41 36.25 -26.93
N ALA A 29 -16.29 36.89 -27.06
CA ALA A 29 -15.46 36.74 -28.23
C ALA A 29 -15.23 35.23 -28.27
N ASN A 30 -15.85 34.56 -29.27
CA ASN A 30 -15.52 33.18 -29.57
C ASN A 30 -14.04 33.22 -29.90
N ILE A 31 -13.18 32.93 -28.92
CA ILE A 31 -11.77 32.68 -29.13
C ILE A 31 -11.79 31.36 -29.91
N VAL A 32 -11.82 31.49 -31.23
CA VAL A 32 -11.59 30.35 -32.13
C VAL A 32 -10.16 29.92 -31.83
N PRO A 33 -9.95 28.74 -31.27
CA PRO A 33 -8.59 28.30 -30.98
C PRO A 33 -7.80 28.34 -32.29
N MET A 34 -6.75 29.14 -32.34
CA MET A 34 -5.89 29.18 -33.54
C MET A 34 -5.34 27.78 -33.79
N PRO A 35 -5.45 27.27 -35.01
CA PRO A 35 -4.93 25.94 -35.32
C PRO A 35 -3.41 25.90 -35.09
N ILE A 36 -2.97 24.94 -34.31
CA ILE A 36 -1.54 24.70 -34.13
C ILE A 36 -0.97 24.15 -35.42
N ARG A 37 0.01 24.86 -35.99
CA ARG A 37 0.69 24.43 -37.21
C ARG A 37 1.93 23.64 -36.87
N LEU A 38 2.05 22.44 -37.43
CA LEU A 38 3.22 21.57 -37.20
C LEU A 38 4.53 22.25 -37.66
N SER A 39 4.48 23.10 -38.68
CA SER A 39 5.63 23.85 -39.17
C SER A 39 6.21 24.88 -38.19
N THR A 40 5.42 25.32 -37.21
CA THR A 40 5.82 26.30 -36.18
C THR A 40 5.85 25.71 -34.77
N LEU A 41 5.35 24.48 -34.61
CA LEU A 41 5.39 23.80 -33.32
C LEU A 41 6.81 23.37 -32.99
N PHE A 42 7.22 23.57 -31.72
CA PHE A 42 8.46 23.00 -31.20
C PHE A 42 8.31 21.47 -31.12
N PHE A 43 8.60 20.79 -32.21
CA PHE A 43 8.35 19.38 -32.41
C PHE A 43 9.45 18.76 -33.27
N ARG A 44 9.99 17.63 -32.81
CA ARG A 44 10.91 16.81 -33.61
C ARG A 44 10.85 15.35 -33.16
N SER A 45 10.27 14.50 -34.01
CA SER A 45 10.23 13.05 -33.77
C SER A 45 11.61 12.42 -33.92
N LEU A 46 11.80 11.28 -33.26
CA LEU A 46 12.96 10.41 -33.43
C LEU A 46 12.57 9.21 -34.32
N ARG A 47 13.51 8.73 -35.13
CA ARG A 47 13.29 7.53 -35.95
C ARG A 47 13.49 6.26 -35.15
N GLU A 48 14.48 6.25 -34.31
CA GLU A 48 14.90 5.09 -33.51
C GLU A 48 14.39 5.21 -32.06
N ASP A 49 14.25 4.06 -31.41
CA ASP A 49 13.91 4.00 -30.00
C ASP A 49 15.09 4.50 -29.16
N PRO A 50 14.81 5.26 -28.09
CA PRO A 50 15.86 5.63 -27.13
C PRO A 50 16.44 4.36 -26.48
N VAL A 51 17.77 4.31 -26.37
CA VAL A 51 18.48 3.13 -25.83
C VAL A 51 18.04 2.79 -24.39
N GLU A 52 17.68 3.82 -23.61
CA GLU A 52 17.24 3.69 -22.22
C GLU A 52 15.74 3.37 -22.08
N ALA A 53 14.97 3.34 -23.16
CA ALA A 53 13.53 3.11 -23.09
C ALA A 53 13.20 1.62 -23.22
N GLU A 54 12.80 1.01 -22.12
CA GLU A 54 12.47 -0.42 -22.04
C GLU A 54 11.02 -0.70 -22.46
N VAL A 55 10.07 0.15 -22.00
CA VAL A 55 8.63 -0.05 -22.24
C VAL A 55 8.12 0.81 -23.38
N ASP A 56 7.06 0.34 -24.07
CA ASP A 56 6.55 0.98 -25.28
C ASP A 56 6.02 2.40 -25.03
N SER A 57 5.37 2.65 -23.89
CA SER A 57 4.91 4.01 -23.54
C SER A 57 6.08 4.99 -23.46
N HIS A 58 7.20 4.61 -22.84
CA HIS A 58 8.40 5.43 -22.78
C HIS A 58 8.99 5.69 -24.15
N LYS A 59 9.14 4.64 -25.00
CA LYS A 59 9.62 4.75 -26.38
C LYS A 59 8.76 5.74 -27.18
N LEU A 60 7.44 5.55 -27.15
CA LEU A 60 6.51 6.38 -27.90
C LEU A 60 6.49 7.83 -27.44
N LEU A 61 6.47 8.10 -26.13
CA LEU A 61 6.49 9.46 -25.59
C LEU A 61 7.74 10.24 -26.00
N VAL A 62 8.91 9.59 -25.97
CA VAL A 62 10.17 10.23 -26.38
C VAL A 62 10.21 10.39 -27.90
N ARG A 63 9.88 9.36 -28.68
CA ARG A 63 9.91 9.42 -30.16
C ARG A 63 8.95 10.45 -30.73
N SER A 64 7.77 10.58 -30.12
CA SER A 64 6.72 11.51 -30.55
C SER A 64 6.86 12.92 -29.97
N SER A 65 8.00 13.26 -29.36
CA SER A 65 8.26 14.60 -28.83
C SER A 65 7.26 15.07 -27.77
N TYR A 66 6.83 14.17 -26.89
CA TYR A 66 6.02 14.50 -25.72
C TYR A 66 6.90 14.84 -24.52
N ILE A 67 7.99 14.08 -24.34
CA ILE A 67 8.95 14.28 -23.26
C ILE A 67 10.39 14.15 -23.73
N ARG A 68 11.34 14.67 -22.95
CA ARG A 68 12.77 14.42 -23.09
C ARG A 68 13.38 14.19 -21.72
N ARG A 69 14.29 13.22 -21.64
CA ARG A 69 14.99 12.90 -20.42
C ARG A 69 15.99 14.01 -20.07
N ALA A 70 15.86 14.58 -18.86
CA ALA A 70 16.84 15.49 -18.28
C ALA A 70 17.87 14.72 -17.45
N ALA A 71 17.42 13.75 -16.65
CA ALA A 71 18.23 12.82 -15.87
C ALA A 71 17.43 11.52 -15.64
N PRO A 72 18.01 10.46 -15.05
CA PRO A 72 17.27 9.26 -14.69
C PRO A 72 16.05 9.58 -13.80
N GLY A 73 14.83 9.24 -14.29
CA GLY A 73 13.59 9.51 -13.59
C GLY A 73 13.14 10.98 -13.58
N ILE A 74 13.77 11.85 -14.39
CA ILE A 74 13.45 13.27 -14.50
C ILE A 74 13.28 13.63 -15.97
N TYR A 75 12.12 14.21 -16.33
CA TYR A 75 11.74 14.47 -17.72
C TYR A 75 11.28 15.91 -17.93
N SER A 76 11.73 16.50 -19.05
CA SER A 76 11.19 17.75 -19.57
C SER A 76 9.94 17.46 -20.41
N TRP A 77 8.86 18.17 -20.16
CA TRP A 77 7.62 18.10 -20.92
C TRP A 77 7.69 19.04 -22.12
N LEU A 78 7.40 18.53 -23.30
CA LEU A 78 7.37 19.29 -24.54
C LEU A 78 5.93 19.71 -24.87
N PRO A 79 5.71 20.64 -25.85
CA PRO A 79 4.37 21.21 -26.08
C PRO A 79 3.24 20.18 -26.27
N LEU A 80 3.47 19.08 -27.00
CA LEU A 80 2.45 18.03 -27.16
C LEU A 80 2.14 17.31 -25.85
N GLY A 81 3.18 16.99 -25.09
CA GLY A 81 3.04 16.38 -23.76
C GLY A 81 2.27 17.28 -22.79
N LEU A 82 2.62 18.58 -22.74
CA LEU A 82 1.92 19.55 -21.90
C LEU A 82 0.44 19.73 -22.29
N MET A 83 0.09 19.66 -23.58
CA MET A 83 -1.30 19.72 -24.00
C MET A 83 -2.11 18.51 -23.52
N VAL A 84 -1.52 17.31 -23.54
CA VAL A 84 -2.18 16.11 -23.00
C VAL A 84 -2.29 16.20 -21.48
N LEU A 85 -1.19 16.53 -20.81
CA LEU A 85 -1.17 16.72 -19.35
C LEU A 85 -2.24 17.71 -18.89
N GLY A 86 -2.32 18.88 -19.54
CA GLY A 86 -3.34 19.89 -19.19
C GLY A 86 -4.78 19.41 -19.40
N LYS A 87 -5.04 18.54 -20.37
CA LYS A 87 -6.36 17.92 -20.56
C LYS A 87 -6.69 16.94 -19.42
N ILE A 88 -5.73 16.14 -19.01
CA ILE A 88 -5.87 15.21 -17.87
C ILE A 88 -6.14 16.01 -16.59
N GLU A 89 -5.33 17.03 -16.32
CA GLU A 89 -5.52 17.91 -15.16
C GLU A 89 -6.90 18.58 -15.14
N ASN A 90 -7.40 19.01 -16.31
CA ASN A 90 -8.73 19.64 -16.38
C ASN A 90 -9.85 18.65 -16.08
N ILE A 91 -9.77 17.40 -16.55
CA ILE A 91 -10.73 16.36 -16.19
C ILE A 91 -10.72 16.14 -14.66
N ILE A 92 -9.53 16.08 -14.06
CA ILE A 92 -9.38 15.92 -12.62
C ILE A 92 -10.00 17.13 -11.89
N ARG A 93 -9.72 18.37 -12.30
CA ARG A 93 -10.30 19.59 -11.69
C ARG A 93 -11.83 19.61 -11.73
N GLU A 94 -12.41 19.21 -12.86
CA GLU A 94 -13.86 19.14 -13.02
C GLU A 94 -14.49 18.14 -12.05
N GLU A 95 -13.90 16.95 -11.91
CA GLU A 95 -14.42 15.90 -11.01
C GLU A 95 -14.16 16.23 -9.53
N MET A 96 -13.02 16.85 -9.20
CA MET A 96 -12.78 17.34 -7.83
C MET A 96 -13.76 18.45 -7.44
N ALA A 97 -14.03 19.38 -8.33
CA ALA A 97 -15.03 20.44 -8.10
C ALA A 97 -16.45 19.83 -7.94
N ALA A 98 -16.81 18.84 -8.74
CA ALA A 98 -18.07 18.12 -8.62
C ALA A 98 -18.21 17.33 -7.29
N ALA A 99 -17.09 16.86 -6.73
CA ALA A 99 -17.03 16.25 -5.41
C ALA A 99 -17.02 17.26 -4.25
N GLY A 100 -17.01 18.58 -4.54
CA GLY A 100 -17.01 19.65 -3.54
C GLY A 100 -15.63 20.02 -3.01
N ALA A 101 -14.55 19.48 -3.59
CA ALA A 101 -13.19 19.81 -3.19
C ALA A 101 -12.72 21.15 -3.79
N GLN A 102 -11.88 21.89 -3.04
CA GLN A 102 -11.36 23.20 -3.42
C GLN A 102 -9.87 23.13 -3.72
N GLU A 103 -9.46 23.73 -4.84
CA GLU A 103 -8.05 23.73 -5.26
C GLU A 103 -7.22 24.74 -4.45
N VAL A 104 -6.09 24.29 -3.94
CA VAL A 104 -5.05 25.11 -3.30
C VAL A 104 -3.69 24.75 -3.95
N HIS A 105 -2.64 25.47 -3.61
CA HIS A 105 -1.30 25.15 -4.10
C HIS A 105 -0.26 25.43 -3.02
N PHE A 106 0.43 24.42 -2.59
CA PHE A 106 1.46 24.48 -1.55
C PHE A 106 2.86 24.52 -2.14
N PRO A 107 3.87 25.00 -1.39
CA PRO A 107 5.26 24.91 -1.80
C PRO A 107 5.72 23.43 -1.86
N ALA A 108 6.68 23.15 -2.74
CA ALA A 108 7.33 21.85 -2.81
C ALA A 108 8.56 21.76 -1.89
N LEU A 109 9.14 22.90 -1.49
CA LEU A 109 10.21 22.99 -0.51
C LEU A 109 9.59 23.16 0.88
N LEU A 110 9.76 22.18 1.73
CA LEU A 110 9.08 22.09 3.03
C LEU A 110 10.08 22.05 4.19
N PRO A 111 9.76 22.64 5.35
CA PRO A 111 10.57 22.52 6.55
C PRO A 111 10.48 21.10 7.13
N LYS A 112 11.53 20.68 7.85
CA LYS A 112 11.67 19.36 8.46
C LYS A 112 10.68 19.12 9.61
N GLU A 113 10.45 20.14 10.43
CA GLU A 113 9.81 20.01 11.73
C GLU A 113 8.43 19.31 11.69
N PRO A 114 7.50 19.62 10.76
CA PRO A 114 6.22 18.91 10.69
C PRO A 114 6.37 17.42 10.40
N TYR A 115 7.40 17.03 9.64
CA TYR A 115 7.68 15.63 9.30
C TYR A 115 8.35 14.88 10.46
N GLU A 116 9.09 15.57 11.34
CA GLU A 116 9.58 15.00 12.60
C GLU A 116 8.42 14.75 13.57
N GLU A 117 7.49 15.72 13.71
CA GLU A 117 6.32 15.59 14.59
C GLU A 117 5.43 14.41 14.21
N THR A 118 5.30 14.10 12.93
CA THR A 118 4.53 12.93 12.44
C THR A 118 5.34 11.63 12.39
N GLY A 119 6.65 11.67 12.65
CA GLY A 119 7.58 10.53 12.54
C GLY A 119 8.01 10.23 11.10
N ARG A 120 7.44 10.88 10.11
CA ARG A 120 7.66 10.56 8.68
C ARG A 120 9.04 10.98 8.18
N TRP A 121 9.75 11.85 8.87
CA TRP A 121 11.13 12.16 8.53
C TRP A 121 12.02 10.93 8.57
N GLU A 122 11.79 10.01 9.52
CA GLU A 122 12.53 8.75 9.64
C GLU A 122 11.85 7.62 8.84
N GLU A 123 10.50 7.52 8.91
CA GLU A 123 9.74 6.45 8.24
C GLU A 123 9.95 6.39 6.72
N TYR A 124 10.14 7.54 6.05
CA TYR A 124 10.44 7.58 4.60
C TYR A 124 11.86 7.13 4.24
N GLY A 125 12.76 7.05 5.21
CA GLY A 125 14.14 6.62 5.00
C GLY A 125 14.84 7.43 3.91
N ASP A 126 15.48 6.73 2.98
CA ASP A 126 16.25 7.32 1.88
C ASP A 126 15.38 7.84 0.71
N ASN A 127 14.07 7.62 0.74
CA ASN A 127 13.18 8.09 -0.31
C ASN A 127 12.89 9.61 -0.27
N ILE A 128 13.29 10.31 0.80
CA ILE A 128 13.16 11.77 0.89
C ILE A 128 14.42 12.46 0.37
N PHE A 129 14.24 13.42 -0.54
CA PHE A 129 15.29 14.41 -0.85
C PHE A 129 15.43 15.39 0.31
N ARG A 130 16.47 15.22 1.14
CA ARG A 130 16.84 16.10 2.26
C ARG A 130 17.86 17.13 1.81
N LEU A 131 17.72 18.37 2.25
CA LEU A 131 18.60 19.47 1.91
C LEU A 131 18.73 20.46 3.08
N GLN A 132 19.77 21.27 3.05
CA GLN A 132 19.96 22.33 4.02
C GLN A 132 20.03 23.70 3.34
N ASP A 133 19.48 24.72 3.98
CA ASP A 133 19.67 26.10 3.56
C ASP A 133 21.05 26.65 3.95
N ARG A 134 21.32 27.90 3.59
CA ARG A 134 22.58 28.58 3.94
C ARG A 134 22.80 28.74 5.44
N LYS A 135 21.74 28.69 6.24
CA LYS A 135 21.77 28.80 7.71
C LYS A 135 21.82 27.43 8.40
N LYS A 136 21.91 26.36 7.61
CA LYS A 136 21.93 24.96 8.09
C LYS A 136 20.58 24.49 8.67
N ALA A 137 19.49 25.16 8.31
CA ALA A 137 18.16 24.62 8.58
C ALA A 137 17.85 23.49 7.61
N ASP A 138 17.25 22.42 8.12
CA ASP A 138 16.89 21.24 7.34
C ASP A 138 15.56 21.43 6.62
N TYR A 139 15.51 21.00 5.38
CA TYR A 139 14.35 21.01 4.49
C TYR A 139 14.24 19.68 3.77
N LEU A 140 13.08 19.48 3.13
CA LEU A 140 12.86 18.39 2.19
C LEU A 140 12.14 18.88 0.93
N LEU A 141 12.30 18.13 -0.17
CA LEU A 141 11.39 18.24 -1.30
C LEU A 141 10.18 17.33 -1.05
N ALA A 142 9.00 17.88 -1.19
CA ALA A 142 7.76 17.23 -0.80
C ALA A 142 7.51 15.87 -1.48
N PRO A 143 7.53 14.74 -0.76
CA PRO A 143 7.06 13.45 -1.27
C PRO A 143 5.53 13.37 -1.29
N THR A 144 4.86 14.07 -0.38
CA THR A 144 3.41 14.24 -0.18
C THR A 144 3.19 15.43 0.78
N HIS A 145 1.95 15.81 1.11
CA HIS A 145 1.68 17.08 1.83
C HIS A 145 0.69 16.95 2.99
N GLU A 146 0.49 15.79 3.60
CA GLU A 146 -0.44 15.59 4.71
C GLU A 146 -0.22 16.61 5.84
N GLU A 147 1.05 16.84 6.19
CA GLU A 147 1.44 17.70 7.29
C GLU A 147 1.04 19.17 7.04
N VAL A 148 1.36 19.68 5.86
CA VAL A 148 1.10 21.09 5.56
C VAL A 148 -0.37 21.39 5.34
N PHE A 149 -1.15 20.46 4.80
CA PHE A 149 -2.61 20.58 4.74
C PHE A 149 -3.20 20.61 6.15
N THR A 150 -2.75 19.72 7.04
CA THR A 150 -3.20 19.65 8.43
C THR A 150 -2.90 20.96 9.18
N LEU A 151 -1.68 21.48 9.04
CA LEU A 151 -1.29 22.74 9.68
C LEU A 151 -2.06 23.95 9.15
N LEU A 152 -2.34 24.02 7.83
CA LEU A 152 -3.15 25.10 7.27
C LEU A 152 -4.58 25.09 7.82
N VAL A 153 -5.19 23.91 7.89
CA VAL A 153 -6.55 23.77 8.43
C VAL A 153 -6.57 24.11 9.92
N LYS A 154 -5.57 23.68 10.70
CA LYS A 154 -5.41 24.01 12.11
C LYS A 154 -5.32 25.53 12.35
N ASP A 155 -4.61 26.25 11.48
CA ASP A 155 -4.46 27.71 11.59
C ASP A 155 -5.75 28.47 11.30
N LEU A 156 -6.58 27.96 10.39
CA LEU A 156 -7.73 28.68 9.86
C LEU A 156 -9.08 28.28 10.46
N TYR A 157 -9.21 27.06 10.96
CA TYR A 157 -10.50 26.48 11.37
C TYR A 157 -10.48 25.99 12.82
N SER A 158 -11.57 26.25 13.55
CA SER A 158 -11.68 25.89 14.96
C SER A 158 -13.06 25.35 15.37
N SER A 159 -14.00 25.22 14.42
CA SER A 159 -15.38 24.83 14.68
C SER A 159 -15.83 23.71 13.77
N TYR A 160 -16.65 22.80 14.29
CA TYR A 160 -17.31 21.74 13.50
C TYR A 160 -18.16 22.29 12.34
N LYS A 161 -18.61 23.56 12.43
CA LYS A 161 -19.39 24.22 11.37
C LYS A 161 -18.59 24.49 10.10
N ASP A 162 -17.27 24.43 10.20
CA ASP A 162 -16.36 24.63 9.08
C ASP A 162 -16.09 23.29 8.34
N LEU A 163 -16.57 22.17 8.89
CA LEU A 163 -16.40 20.81 8.37
C LEU A 163 -17.75 20.23 7.89
N PRO A 164 -17.77 19.29 6.92
CA PRO A 164 -16.61 18.71 6.26
C PRO A 164 -15.90 19.69 5.32
N LEU A 165 -14.58 19.57 5.21
CA LEU A 165 -13.74 20.34 4.30
C LEU A 165 -12.94 19.41 3.42
N GLN A 166 -12.93 19.65 2.12
CA GLN A 166 -12.09 18.90 1.18
C GLN A 166 -11.22 19.88 0.38
N LEU A 167 -9.91 19.70 0.46
CA LEU A 167 -8.91 20.50 -0.25
C LEU A 167 -8.07 19.61 -1.14
N TYR A 168 -7.63 20.10 -2.29
CA TYR A 168 -6.71 19.36 -3.16
C TYR A 168 -5.73 20.31 -3.85
N GLN A 169 -4.66 19.73 -4.36
CA GLN A 169 -3.74 20.40 -5.27
C GLN A 169 -3.34 19.48 -6.42
N ILE A 170 -2.84 20.08 -7.49
CA ILE A 170 -2.07 19.36 -8.53
C ILE A 170 -0.66 19.95 -8.44
N GLN A 171 0.28 19.16 -7.96
CA GLN A 171 1.62 19.62 -7.60
C GLN A 171 2.67 18.55 -7.88
N THR A 172 3.87 19.01 -8.21
CA THR A 172 5.04 18.15 -8.34
C THR A 172 5.41 17.52 -7.00
N LYS A 173 5.71 16.23 -7.02
CA LYS A 173 6.23 15.44 -5.92
C LYS A 173 7.63 14.95 -6.24
N TYR A 174 8.42 14.74 -5.18
CA TYR A 174 9.81 14.32 -5.28
C TYR A 174 10.04 13.12 -4.39
N ARG A 175 10.61 12.05 -4.98
CA ARG A 175 11.01 10.86 -4.24
C ARG A 175 12.39 10.44 -4.73
N ASP A 176 13.35 10.23 -3.84
CA ASP A 176 14.70 9.80 -4.22
C ASP A 176 14.71 8.31 -4.57
N GLU A 177 13.99 8.00 -5.64
CA GLU A 177 13.84 6.65 -6.16
C GLU A 177 15.21 6.08 -6.56
N ALA A 178 15.60 5.00 -5.90
CA ALA A 178 16.90 4.37 -6.13
C ALA A 178 17.04 3.79 -7.55
N ARG A 179 15.93 3.32 -8.14
CA ARG A 179 15.89 2.67 -9.46
C ARG A 179 14.74 3.19 -10.31
N PRO A 180 14.81 4.45 -10.78
CA PRO A 180 13.80 4.98 -11.68
C PRO A 180 13.78 4.17 -12.98
N ARG A 181 12.59 3.78 -13.46
CA ARG A 181 12.41 2.92 -14.61
C ARG A 181 11.09 3.18 -15.32
N ALA A 182 10.91 2.56 -16.48
CA ALA A 182 9.67 2.63 -17.26
C ALA A 182 9.19 4.06 -17.58
N GLY A 183 10.12 5.02 -17.78
CA GLY A 183 9.79 6.41 -18.15
C GLY A 183 9.04 7.15 -17.05
N LEU A 184 7.79 7.56 -17.34
CA LEU A 184 6.95 8.32 -16.41
C LEU A 184 6.31 7.44 -15.33
N LEU A 185 6.35 6.11 -15.44
CA LEU A 185 5.70 5.21 -14.48
C LEU A 185 6.39 5.22 -13.12
N ARG A 186 7.73 5.33 -13.10
CA ARG A 186 8.50 5.38 -11.85
C ARG A 186 9.66 6.36 -11.97
N GLY A 187 9.38 7.61 -11.64
CA GLY A 187 10.32 8.72 -11.68
C GLY A 187 10.66 9.27 -10.30
N ARG A 188 11.66 10.17 -10.27
CA ARG A 188 12.06 10.94 -9.07
C ARG A 188 11.27 12.22 -8.92
N GLU A 189 10.71 12.72 -10.00
CA GLU A 189 9.90 13.92 -10.07
C GLU A 189 8.64 13.60 -10.90
N PHE A 190 7.47 13.82 -10.34
CA PHE A 190 6.19 13.53 -11.00
C PHE A 190 5.08 14.44 -10.48
N ILE A 191 4.02 14.62 -11.28
CA ILE A 191 2.87 15.41 -10.89
C ILE A 191 1.80 14.49 -10.29
N MET A 192 1.32 14.88 -9.11
CA MET A 192 0.24 14.21 -8.41
C MET A 192 -0.90 15.18 -8.14
N LYS A 193 -2.15 14.73 -8.30
CA LYS A 193 -3.28 15.32 -7.62
C LYS A 193 -3.35 14.66 -6.24
N ASP A 194 -3.16 15.42 -5.21
CA ASP A 194 -3.36 14.99 -3.84
C ASP A 194 -4.47 15.83 -3.19
N ALA A 195 -5.46 15.13 -2.64
CA ALA A 195 -6.59 15.72 -1.94
C ALA A 195 -6.65 15.18 -0.52
N TYR A 196 -7.22 15.99 0.37
CA TYR A 196 -7.38 15.67 1.79
C TYR A 196 -8.77 16.10 2.26
N SER A 197 -9.43 15.20 2.99
CA SER A 197 -10.65 15.53 3.69
C SER A 197 -10.41 15.71 5.18
N PHE A 198 -11.21 16.59 5.78
CA PHE A 198 -11.21 16.91 7.20
C PHE A 198 -12.64 16.80 7.69
N ASP A 199 -12.89 15.89 8.61
CA ASP A 199 -14.21 15.53 9.09
C ASP A 199 -14.25 15.52 10.62
N VAL A 200 -15.41 15.76 11.21
CA VAL A 200 -15.57 15.79 12.68
C VAL A 200 -15.48 14.40 13.28
N ASP A 201 -15.97 13.40 12.54
CA ASP A 201 -16.09 12.01 12.98
C ASP A 201 -15.88 11.01 11.85
N ASP A 202 -15.85 9.73 12.19
CA ASP A 202 -15.60 8.64 11.25
C ASP A 202 -16.76 8.46 10.25
N ALA A 203 -17.99 8.82 10.61
CA ALA A 203 -19.11 8.79 9.69
C ALA A 203 -19.03 9.90 8.62
N GLY A 204 -18.46 11.06 8.98
CA GLY A 204 -18.10 12.13 8.03
C GLY A 204 -16.98 11.68 7.11
N LEU A 205 -15.92 11.08 7.67
CA LEU A 205 -14.81 10.54 6.90
C LEU A 205 -15.27 9.52 5.86
N GLU A 206 -16.16 8.58 6.23
CA GLU A 206 -16.68 7.59 5.26
C GLU A 206 -17.40 8.26 4.08
N LYS A 207 -18.19 9.32 4.33
CA LYS A 207 -18.86 10.08 3.26
C LYS A 207 -17.87 10.80 2.36
N SER A 208 -16.86 11.45 2.95
CA SER A 208 -15.80 12.12 2.21
C SER A 208 -14.98 11.13 1.37
N TYR A 209 -14.66 9.97 1.95
CA TYR A 209 -13.97 8.87 1.29
C TYR A 209 -14.77 8.37 0.07
N GLN A 210 -16.06 8.08 0.25
CA GLN A 210 -16.91 7.60 -0.85
C GLN A 210 -17.03 8.65 -1.97
N ALA A 211 -17.19 9.93 -1.62
CA ALA A 211 -17.26 11.01 -2.62
C ALA A 211 -15.99 11.11 -3.48
N GLN A 212 -14.81 10.96 -2.86
CA GLN A 212 -13.53 10.95 -3.56
C GLN A 212 -13.34 9.70 -4.41
N ARG A 213 -13.70 8.53 -3.87
CA ARG A 213 -13.68 7.26 -4.58
C ARG A 213 -14.53 7.29 -5.85
N ASP A 214 -15.76 7.77 -5.72
CA ASP A 214 -16.69 7.92 -6.86
C ASP A 214 -16.16 8.94 -7.91
N ALA A 215 -15.49 10.00 -7.45
CA ALA A 215 -14.86 10.96 -8.34
C ALA A 215 -13.70 10.32 -9.12
N TYR A 216 -12.92 9.41 -8.50
CA TYR A 216 -11.84 8.67 -9.18
C TYR A 216 -12.39 7.74 -10.26
N GLU A 217 -13.48 7.03 -9.98
CA GLU A 217 -14.14 6.19 -10.98
C GLU A 217 -14.55 7.02 -12.21
N ARG A 218 -15.09 8.22 -12.00
CA ARG A 218 -15.45 9.13 -13.10
C ARG A 218 -14.21 9.66 -13.83
N VAL A 219 -13.15 10.05 -13.11
CA VAL A 219 -11.88 10.50 -13.72
C VAL A 219 -11.32 9.42 -14.65
N PHE A 220 -11.13 8.20 -14.15
CA PHE A 220 -10.52 7.12 -14.92
C PHE A 220 -11.41 6.66 -16.07
N SER A 221 -12.73 6.60 -15.88
CA SER A 221 -13.69 6.32 -16.97
C SER A 221 -13.63 7.39 -18.07
N ARG A 222 -13.54 8.67 -17.73
CA ARG A 222 -13.40 9.79 -18.68
C ARG A 222 -12.06 9.76 -19.41
N LEU A 223 -11.02 9.25 -18.78
CA LEU A 223 -9.71 9.05 -19.40
C LEU A 223 -9.67 7.79 -20.28
N GLY A 224 -10.71 6.95 -20.26
CA GLY A 224 -10.78 5.70 -21.02
C GLY A 224 -9.85 4.62 -20.49
N LEU A 225 -9.55 4.64 -19.19
CA LEU A 225 -8.69 3.65 -18.54
C LEU A 225 -9.56 2.49 -18.00
N ASP A 226 -9.13 1.27 -18.30
CA ASP A 226 -9.59 0.09 -17.60
C ASP A 226 -8.88 0.00 -16.24
N TYR A 227 -9.61 -0.28 -15.18
CA TYR A 227 -9.05 -0.37 -13.83
C TYR A 227 -9.76 -1.40 -12.98
N VAL A 228 -9.07 -1.85 -11.94
CA VAL A 228 -9.60 -2.68 -10.86
C VAL A 228 -9.37 -1.93 -9.56
N ILE A 229 -10.39 -1.90 -8.68
CA ILE A 229 -10.26 -1.32 -7.35
C ILE A 229 -9.89 -2.46 -6.41
N CYS A 230 -8.69 -2.37 -5.85
CA CYS A 230 -8.11 -3.38 -4.97
C CYS A 230 -8.08 -2.89 -3.53
N ALA A 231 -8.54 -3.72 -2.60
CA ALA A 231 -8.22 -3.49 -1.18
C ALA A 231 -6.69 -3.49 -1.01
N ALA A 232 -6.17 -2.53 -0.26
CA ALA A 232 -4.75 -2.34 -0.08
C ALA A 232 -4.38 -2.21 1.40
N ASP A 233 -3.11 -2.43 1.73
CA ASP A 233 -2.55 -2.11 3.04
C ASP A 233 -2.18 -0.62 3.09
N ALA A 234 -2.50 0.07 4.20
CA ALA A 234 -2.24 1.50 4.33
C ALA A 234 -0.74 1.82 4.56
N GLY A 235 0.07 0.84 4.93
CA GLY A 235 1.51 0.96 5.14
C GLY A 235 1.88 2.12 6.08
N ALA A 236 2.96 2.82 5.76
CA ALA A 236 3.46 3.99 6.51
C ALA A 236 2.48 5.17 6.55
N MET A 237 1.53 5.26 5.62
CA MET A 237 0.48 6.29 5.65
C MET A 237 -0.41 6.13 6.88
N GLY A 238 -0.64 4.88 7.32
CA GLY A 238 -1.53 4.53 8.42
C GLY A 238 -3.01 4.66 8.04
N GLY A 239 -3.88 4.33 8.97
CA GLY A 239 -5.32 4.39 8.77
C GLY A 239 -5.99 3.01 8.83
N SER A 240 -7.32 3.00 8.65
CA SER A 240 -8.15 1.81 8.82
C SER A 240 -8.61 1.17 7.51
N LYS A 241 -8.55 1.91 6.39
CA LYS A 241 -9.02 1.46 5.07
C LYS A 241 -8.21 2.11 3.97
N SER A 242 -7.86 1.32 2.97
CA SER A 242 -7.11 1.78 1.82
C SER A 242 -7.56 1.01 0.58
N GLU A 243 -7.74 1.70 -0.55
CA GLU A 243 -8.06 1.10 -1.84
C GLU A 243 -7.20 1.72 -2.94
N GLU A 244 -6.61 0.85 -3.76
CA GLU A 244 -5.85 1.23 -4.95
C GLU A 244 -6.66 1.04 -6.22
N PHE A 245 -6.53 1.99 -7.13
CA PHE A 245 -7.00 1.87 -8.51
C PHE A 245 -5.84 1.37 -9.37
N LEU A 246 -5.88 0.13 -9.81
CA LEU A 246 -4.83 -0.52 -10.60
C LEU A 246 -5.28 -0.67 -12.04
N ALA A 247 -4.54 -0.12 -12.98
CA ALA A 247 -4.71 -0.39 -14.40
C ALA A 247 -4.02 -1.72 -14.74
N PRO A 248 -4.76 -2.79 -15.13
CA PRO A 248 -4.15 -4.09 -15.44
C PRO A 248 -3.12 -3.97 -16.57
N SER A 249 -1.90 -4.43 -16.31
CA SER A 249 -0.80 -4.36 -17.26
C SER A 249 0.35 -5.29 -16.86
N GLU A 250 0.90 -6.03 -17.83
CA GLU A 250 2.05 -6.90 -17.60
C GLU A 250 3.32 -6.15 -17.15
N ILE A 251 3.43 -4.87 -17.50
CA ILE A 251 4.54 -4.01 -17.07
C ILE A 251 4.28 -3.34 -15.71
N GLY A 252 3.11 -3.59 -15.10
CA GLY A 252 2.75 -3.06 -13.79
C GLY A 252 3.73 -3.53 -12.71
N GLU A 253 3.93 -2.72 -11.69
CA GLU A 253 4.83 -3.03 -10.57
C GLU A 253 4.11 -3.75 -9.43
N ASP A 254 2.80 -3.50 -9.30
CA ASP A 254 1.99 -4.04 -8.22
C ASP A 254 1.36 -5.36 -8.64
N THR A 255 1.44 -6.34 -7.74
CA THR A 255 0.79 -7.64 -7.92
C THR A 255 -0.48 -7.65 -7.10
N PHE A 256 -1.59 -7.98 -7.75
CA PHE A 256 -2.88 -8.11 -7.11
C PHE A 256 -3.55 -9.41 -7.48
N VAL A 257 -4.52 -9.80 -6.67
CA VAL A 257 -5.39 -10.94 -6.94
C VAL A 257 -6.81 -10.49 -7.19
N ARG A 258 -7.52 -11.22 -8.02
CA ARG A 258 -8.93 -10.99 -8.29
C ARG A 258 -9.66 -12.30 -8.51
N SER A 259 -10.97 -12.32 -8.25
CA SER A 259 -11.86 -13.41 -8.61
C SER A 259 -12.86 -12.99 -9.69
N LYS A 260 -13.47 -13.96 -10.36
CA LYS A 260 -14.56 -13.70 -11.31
C LYS A 260 -15.82 -13.15 -10.63
N GLY A 261 -15.99 -13.39 -9.33
CA GLY A 261 -17.11 -12.88 -8.54
C GLY A 261 -16.94 -11.47 -8.01
N GLY A 262 -15.80 -10.81 -8.29
CA GLY A 262 -15.59 -9.38 -8.01
C GLY A 262 -14.66 -9.07 -6.84
N PHE A 263 -14.09 -10.07 -6.15
CA PHE A 263 -13.04 -9.80 -5.18
C PHE A 263 -11.78 -9.27 -5.88
N ALA A 264 -11.16 -8.24 -5.30
CA ALA A 264 -9.86 -7.76 -5.72
C ALA A 264 -9.09 -7.15 -4.54
N ALA A 265 -7.81 -7.50 -4.42
CA ALA A 265 -6.94 -6.99 -3.37
C ALA A 265 -5.45 -7.12 -3.77
N ASN A 266 -4.62 -6.23 -3.25
CA ASN A 266 -3.18 -6.44 -3.27
C ASN A 266 -2.83 -7.69 -2.46
N VAL A 267 -1.79 -8.40 -2.85
CA VAL A 267 -1.44 -9.67 -2.19
C VAL A 267 -1.23 -9.51 -0.69
N GLU A 268 -0.62 -8.42 -0.26
CA GLU A 268 -0.38 -8.10 1.15
C GLU A 268 -1.64 -7.76 1.94
N ALA A 269 -2.71 -7.33 1.29
CA ALA A 269 -3.99 -6.98 1.92
C ALA A 269 -4.96 -8.16 2.03
N VAL A 270 -4.72 -9.25 1.32
CA VAL A 270 -5.56 -10.46 1.42
C VAL A 270 -5.43 -11.07 2.81
N ARG A 271 -6.57 -11.44 3.39
CA ARG A 271 -6.64 -12.16 4.66
C ARG A 271 -7.54 -13.36 4.51
N PHE A 272 -7.01 -14.53 4.84
CA PHE A 272 -7.78 -15.78 4.87
C PHE A 272 -8.35 -16.00 6.27
N GLU A 273 -9.57 -16.47 6.32
CA GLU A 273 -10.15 -16.94 7.57
C GLU A 273 -9.51 -18.29 7.97
N LYS A 274 -9.52 -18.55 9.28
CA LYS A 274 -9.07 -19.86 9.79
C LYS A 274 -9.94 -20.96 9.19
N ALA A 275 -9.30 -21.96 8.61
CA ALA A 275 -9.98 -23.11 8.06
C ALA A 275 -10.84 -23.82 9.14
N SER A 276 -12.02 -24.28 8.74
CA SER A 276 -12.91 -25.01 9.64
C SER A 276 -12.27 -26.30 10.13
N PRO A 277 -12.49 -26.70 11.39
CA PRO A 277 -11.98 -27.98 11.91
C PRO A 277 -12.44 -29.17 11.08
N VAL A 278 -11.58 -30.18 10.96
CA VAL A 278 -11.86 -31.44 10.28
C VAL A 278 -11.87 -32.60 11.27
N ASP A 279 -12.66 -33.64 10.96
CA ASP A 279 -12.69 -34.84 11.77
C ASP A 279 -11.39 -35.66 11.57
N TYR A 280 -10.82 -36.10 12.67
CA TYR A 280 -9.59 -36.87 12.70
C TYR A 280 -9.72 -38.20 13.47
N SER A 281 -10.94 -38.62 13.79
CA SER A 281 -11.21 -39.81 14.59
C SER A 281 -10.56 -41.10 14.00
N ASP A 282 -10.48 -41.15 12.68
CA ASP A 282 -9.91 -42.31 11.97
C ASP A 282 -8.43 -42.15 11.61
N VAL A 283 -7.81 -40.98 11.90
CA VAL A 283 -6.40 -40.73 11.61
C VAL A 283 -5.51 -41.57 12.53
N PRO A 284 -4.59 -42.40 11.99
CA PRO A 284 -3.64 -43.17 12.80
C PRO A 284 -2.84 -42.32 13.77
N SER A 285 -2.28 -42.94 14.80
CA SER A 285 -1.35 -42.26 15.70
C SER A 285 -0.15 -41.70 14.95
N ALA A 286 0.40 -40.59 15.45
CA ALA A 286 1.62 -40.04 14.91
C ALA A 286 2.80 -41.02 15.07
N GLU A 287 3.58 -41.19 14.00
CA GLU A 287 4.73 -42.09 13.95
C GLU A 287 5.98 -41.35 13.45
N VAL A 288 7.12 -41.57 14.14
CA VAL A 288 8.42 -41.04 13.72
C VAL A 288 9.11 -42.09 12.82
N HIS A 289 9.55 -41.64 11.66
CA HIS A 289 10.28 -42.45 10.69
C HIS A 289 11.69 -41.91 10.47
N ASP A 290 12.66 -42.80 10.35
CA ASP A 290 13.98 -42.48 9.82
C ASP A 290 13.84 -42.11 8.34
N SER A 291 14.20 -40.93 7.97
CA SER A 291 14.04 -40.35 6.63
C SER A 291 15.35 -39.69 6.18
N PRO A 292 16.36 -40.48 5.83
CA PRO A 292 17.67 -39.99 5.53
C PRO A 292 17.70 -39.13 4.25
N ASN A 293 18.48 -38.05 4.29
CA ASN A 293 18.68 -37.11 3.17
C ASN A 293 17.39 -36.43 2.65
N THR A 294 16.46 -36.10 3.55
CA THR A 294 15.17 -35.45 3.21
C THR A 294 14.99 -34.08 3.82
N PRO A 295 15.96 -33.11 3.69
CA PRO A 295 15.86 -31.80 4.30
C PRO A 295 14.95 -30.83 3.53
N THR A 296 14.35 -31.23 2.41
CA THR A 296 13.45 -30.45 1.59
C THR A 296 12.11 -31.11 1.42
N ILE A 297 11.05 -30.36 1.13
CA ILE A 297 9.70 -30.90 0.90
C ILE A 297 9.71 -31.91 -0.26
N SER A 298 10.39 -31.61 -1.37
CA SER A 298 10.47 -32.56 -2.51
C SER A 298 11.08 -33.88 -2.10
N THR A 299 12.25 -33.87 -1.45
CA THR A 299 12.92 -35.11 -1.04
C THR A 299 12.14 -35.86 0.03
N LEU A 300 11.39 -35.15 0.90
CA LEU A 300 10.50 -35.76 1.88
C LEU A 300 9.31 -36.46 1.20
N VAL A 301 8.67 -35.82 0.23
CA VAL A 301 7.55 -36.39 -0.54
C VAL A 301 8.01 -37.64 -1.31
N ASP A 302 9.17 -37.60 -1.98
CA ASP A 302 9.74 -38.74 -2.70
C ASP A 302 10.00 -39.92 -1.74
N PHE A 303 10.59 -39.65 -0.58
CA PHE A 303 10.81 -40.65 0.46
C PHE A 303 9.50 -41.24 0.98
N ALA A 304 8.52 -40.38 1.30
CA ALA A 304 7.22 -40.79 1.82
C ALA A 304 6.49 -41.72 0.87
N ASN A 305 6.45 -41.41 -0.42
CA ASN A 305 5.82 -42.22 -1.45
C ASN A 305 6.51 -43.56 -1.67
N ALA A 306 7.82 -43.63 -1.43
CA ALA A 306 8.58 -44.86 -1.58
C ALA A 306 8.51 -45.79 -0.35
N ASN A 307 8.29 -45.25 0.86
CA ASN A 307 8.53 -46.00 2.10
C ASN A 307 7.36 -46.03 3.09
N VAL A 308 6.36 -45.14 2.94
CA VAL A 308 5.28 -44.97 3.93
C VAL A 308 3.91 -45.09 3.26
N THR A 309 2.99 -45.79 3.88
CA THR A 309 1.61 -45.88 3.40
C THR A 309 0.85 -44.63 3.85
N ARG A 310 0.36 -43.84 2.89
CA ARG A 310 -0.43 -42.66 3.17
C ARG A 310 -1.82 -42.98 3.72
N TYR A 311 -2.29 -42.23 4.69
CA TYR A 311 -3.68 -42.19 5.14
C TYR A 311 -4.34 -40.86 4.78
N PRO A 312 -5.57 -40.85 4.22
CA PRO A 312 -6.20 -42.00 3.52
C PRO A 312 -5.34 -42.43 2.34
N THR A 313 -5.56 -43.65 1.84
CA THR A 313 -4.74 -44.25 0.77
C THR A 313 -4.61 -43.31 -0.44
N GLY A 314 -3.39 -43.18 -0.92
CA GLY A 314 -3.03 -42.30 -2.06
C GLY A 314 -1.54 -42.01 -2.07
N GLU A 315 -1.14 -41.07 -2.94
CA GLU A 315 0.24 -40.55 -2.96
C GLU A 315 0.36 -39.31 -2.08
N PHE A 316 1.51 -39.15 -1.43
CA PHE A 316 1.85 -37.91 -0.74
C PHE A 316 2.19 -36.82 -1.74
N SER A 317 1.81 -35.64 -1.42
CA SER A 317 2.15 -34.40 -2.13
C SER A 317 2.72 -33.34 -1.18
N ALA A 318 3.19 -32.25 -1.71
CA ALA A 318 3.67 -31.13 -0.87
C ALA A 318 2.57 -30.60 0.08
N THR A 319 1.29 -30.67 -0.32
CA THR A 319 0.15 -30.22 0.49
C THR A 319 -0.10 -31.11 1.73
N ASP A 320 0.45 -32.32 1.79
CA ASP A 320 0.37 -33.18 2.95
C ASP A 320 1.48 -32.92 3.98
N THR A 321 2.40 -31.98 3.67
CA THR A 321 3.53 -31.66 4.54
C THR A 321 3.33 -30.33 5.23
N LEU A 322 3.80 -30.20 6.49
CA LEU A 322 3.82 -28.97 7.26
C LEU A 322 5.26 -28.46 7.36
N LYS A 323 5.56 -27.39 6.65
CA LYS A 323 6.86 -26.74 6.63
C LYS A 323 6.95 -25.68 7.74
N ASN A 324 7.93 -25.78 8.63
CA ASN A 324 8.14 -24.87 9.74
C ASN A 324 9.28 -23.90 9.42
N VAL A 325 8.93 -22.66 9.12
CA VAL A 325 9.88 -21.61 8.73
C VAL A 325 10.23 -20.77 9.94
N VAL A 326 11.54 -20.62 10.20
CA VAL A 326 12.04 -19.77 11.29
C VAL A 326 12.27 -18.37 10.74
N LEU A 327 11.55 -17.39 11.28
CA LEU A 327 11.64 -15.99 10.93
C LEU A 327 12.28 -15.19 12.06
N LYS A 328 13.03 -14.17 11.70
CA LYS A 328 13.60 -13.19 12.61
C LYS A 328 12.91 -11.85 12.40
N LEU A 329 12.18 -11.42 13.41
CA LEU A 329 11.49 -10.15 13.45
C LEU A 329 12.41 -9.08 14.04
N ARG A 330 12.54 -7.93 13.36
CA ARG A 330 13.37 -6.81 13.81
C ARG A 330 12.49 -5.64 14.19
N ASN A 331 12.41 -5.35 15.48
CA ASN A 331 11.67 -4.20 15.99
C ASN A 331 12.39 -2.87 15.66
N PRO A 332 11.67 -1.73 15.62
CA PRO A 332 12.26 -0.42 15.39
C PRO A 332 13.35 -0.03 16.40
N ASP A 333 13.33 -0.59 17.63
CA ASP A 333 14.37 -0.39 18.65
C ASP A 333 15.64 -1.22 18.39
N GLY A 334 15.70 -1.94 17.26
CA GLY A 334 16.84 -2.77 16.87
C GLY A 334 16.87 -4.15 17.53
N LYS A 335 15.95 -4.45 18.46
CA LYS A 335 15.85 -5.80 19.06
C LYS A 335 15.25 -6.77 18.05
N THR A 336 15.74 -8.02 18.10
CA THR A 336 15.26 -9.10 17.28
C THR A 336 14.68 -10.23 18.11
N ARG A 337 13.62 -10.87 17.61
CA ARG A 337 13.07 -12.11 18.16
C ARG A 337 12.86 -13.13 17.05
N LEU A 338 12.87 -14.41 17.41
CA LEU A 338 12.51 -15.49 16.48
C LEU A 338 11.03 -15.83 16.65
N VAL A 339 10.40 -16.19 15.53
CA VAL A 339 9.09 -16.81 15.48
C VAL A 339 9.14 -17.96 14.46
N ILE A 340 8.39 -19.01 14.70
CA ILE A 340 8.29 -20.13 13.78
C ILE A 340 6.87 -20.17 13.23
N VAL A 341 6.74 -20.25 11.90
CA VAL A 341 5.44 -20.32 11.24
C VAL A 341 5.34 -21.63 10.46
N GLY A 342 4.33 -22.43 10.81
CA GLY A 342 3.97 -23.66 10.11
C GLY A 342 3.07 -23.35 8.91
N LEU A 343 3.54 -23.71 7.72
CA LEU A 343 2.86 -23.51 6.43
C LEU A 343 2.62 -24.86 5.74
N PRO A 344 1.55 -25.01 4.93
CA PRO A 344 1.49 -26.13 3.98
C PRO A 344 2.76 -26.16 3.11
N GLY A 345 3.29 -27.35 2.83
CA GLY A 345 4.59 -27.49 2.20
C GLY A 345 4.67 -27.01 0.74
N ASP A 346 3.53 -26.83 0.09
CA ASP A 346 3.40 -26.20 -1.24
C ASP A 346 3.46 -24.67 -1.21
N ARG A 347 3.57 -24.06 -0.02
CA ARG A 347 3.58 -22.62 0.19
C ARG A 347 4.94 -22.10 0.63
N GLU A 348 5.21 -20.83 0.28
CA GLU A 348 6.38 -20.09 0.76
C GLU A 348 5.94 -18.87 1.57
N VAL A 349 6.81 -18.38 2.44
CA VAL A 349 6.58 -17.10 3.10
C VAL A 349 6.64 -15.99 2.06
N ASP A 350 5.59 -15.19 1.98
CA ASP A 350 5.60 -13.95 1.21
C ASP A 350 6.14 -12.82 2.11
N GLN A 351 7.21 -12.19 1.67
CA GLN A 351 7.92 -11.17 2.45
C GLN A 351 7.03 -9.98 2.79
N LYS A 352 6.28 -9.46 1.82
CA LYS A 352 5.39 -8.30 2.01
C LYS A 352 4.23 -8.63 2.94
N ARG A 353 3.63 -9.82 2.78
CA ARG A 353 2.57 -10.29 3.68
C ARG A 353 3.07 -10.45 5.11
N ALA A 354 4.29 -10.97 5.28
CA ALA A 354 4.90 -11.15 6.59
C ALA A 354 5.18 -9.78 7.26
N GLU A 355 5.75 -8.83 6.54
CA GLU A 355 5.99 -7.47 7.04
C GLU A 355 4.68 -6.76 7.40
N ALA A 356 3.65 -6.86 6.55
CA ALA A 356 2.33 -6.31 6.81
C ALA A 356 1.64 -6.98 8.03
N TRP A 357 1.83 -8.29 8.22
CA TRP A 357 1.26 -9.04 9.34
C TRP A 357 1.89 -8.67 10.68
N PHE A 358 3.22 -8.66 10.73
CA PHE A 358 3.97 -8.41 11.98
C PHE A 358 4.20 -6.93 12.27
N GLY A 359 4.02 -6.04 11.30
CA GLY A 359 4.26 -4.60 11.42
C GLY A 359 5.73 -4.22 11.66
N VAL A 360 6.66 -5.11 11.32
CA VAL A 360 8.12 -4.93 11.50
C VAL A 360 8.87 -5.59 10.35
N ASP A 361 10.15 -5.28 10.21
CA ASP A 361 11.02 -5.97 9.25
C ASP A 361 11.12 -7.46 9.57
N VAL A 362 10.97 -8.30 8.55
CA VAL A 362 11.01 -9.76 8.66
C VAL A 362 12.15 -10.30 7.81
N GLU A 363 12.98 -11.13 8.40
CA GLU A 363 14.07 -11.84 7.71
C GLU A 363 13.95 -13.35 7.96
N GLN A 364 14.40 -14.17 7.04
CA GLN A 364 14.58 -15.60 7.36
C GLN A 364 15.77 -15.78 8.31
N ALA A 365 15.65 -16.72 9.25
CA ALA A 365 16.72 -17.03 10.18
C ALA A 365 17.96 -17.57 9.44
N GLU A 366 19.12 -17.06 9.81
CA GLU A 366 20.42 -17.42 9.25
C GLU A 366 21.13 -18.50 10.09
N ALA A 367 22.22 -19.05 9.58
CA ALA A 367 23.01 -20.06 10.30
C ALA A 367 23.43 -19.65 11.72
N LYS A 368 23.71 -18.34 11.92
CA LYS A 368 24.05 -17.80 13.27
C LYS A 368 22.87 -17.85 14.25
N ASP A 369 21.64 -17.77 13.76
CA ASP A 369 20.43 -17.83 14.58
C ASP A 369 20.17 -19.28 15.02
N PHE A 370 20.35 -20.25 14.11
CA PHE A 370 20.31 -21.68 14.43
C PHE A 370 21.43 -22.09 15.40
N ALA A 371 22.65 -21.55 15.25
CA ALA A 371 23.74 -21.83 16.16
C ALA A 371 23.45 -21.42 17.62
N LYS A 372 22.60 -20.39 17.82
CA LYS A 372 22.13 -19.97 19.15
C LYS A 372 20.95 -20.83 19.67
N ASN A 373 20.30 -21.56 18.80
CA ASN A 373 19.13 -22.40 19.09
C ASN A 373 19.37 -23.83 18.57
N PRO A 374 20.34 -24.59 19.13
CA PRO A 374 20.76 -25.88 18.60
C PRO A 374 19.67 -26.97 18.66
N SER A 375 18.60 -26.74 19.42
CA SER A 375 17.42 -27.62 19.45
C SER A 375 16.57 -27.55 18.19
N LEU A 376 16.76 -26.52 17.34
CA LEU A 376 16.11 -26.40 16.03
C LEU A 376 16.99 -27.04 14.98
N VAL A 377 16.63 -28.26 14.55
CA VAL A 377 17.38 -28.99 13.52
C VAL A 377 16.95 -28.52 12.14
N LYS A 378 17.76 -27.67 11.49
CA LYS A 378 17.46 -27.12 10.17
C LYS A 378 17.18 -28.24 9.16
N GLY A 379 16.06 -28.14 8.44
CA GLY A 379 15.57 -29.16 7.51
C GLY A 379 14.65 -30.23 8.16
N TYR A 380 14.61 -30.30 9.50
CA TYR A 380 13.82 -31.29 10.25
C TYR A 380 13.05 -30.66 11.41
N ILE A 381 12.73 -29.38 11.34
CA ILE A 381 11.97 -28.67 12.38
C ILE A 381 10.51 -29.12 12.37
N GLY A 382 9.96 -29.45 13.54
CA GLY A 382 8.56 -29.82 13.73
C GLY A 382 8.00 -29.35 15.05
N PRO A 383 6.65 -29.33 15.21
CA PRO A 383 6.01 -28.86 16.44
C PRO A 383 6.23 -29.79 17.63
N THR A 384 6.61 -31.06 17.40
CA THR A 384 6.83 -32.06 18.45
C THR A 384 8.27 -32.58 18.45
N LYS A 385 8.72 -33.07 19.63
CA LYS A 385 9.96 -33.82 19.82
C LYS A 385 9.71 -34.93 20.85
N ASP A 386 10.18 -36.14 20.59
CA ASP A 386 9.94 -37.30 21.46
C ASP A 386 8.46 -37.51 21.82
N GLY A 387 7.55 -37.23 20.87
CA GLY A 387 6.09 -37.33 21.07
C GLY A 387 5.48 -36.27 21.97
N LYS A 388 6.21 -35.18 22.30
CA LYS A 388 5.72 -34.07 23.11
C LYS A 388 5.76 -32.78 22.36
N GLN A 389 4.87 -31.85 22.70
CA GLN A 389 4.93 -30.48 22.21
C GLN A 389 6.30 -29.86 22.47
N PHE A 390 6.94 -29.35 21.42
CA PHE A 390 8.28 -28.76 21.49
C PHE A 390 8.27 -27.27 21.12
N LEU A 391 7.56 -26.88 20.05
CA LEU A 391 7.44 -25.48 19.64
C LEU A 391 6.30 -24.79 20.40
N GLY A 392 6.51 -23.54 20.80
CA GLY A 392 5.55 -22.68 21.50
C GLY A 392 6.18 -21.92 22.67
N LEU A 393 5.52 -20.85 23.10
CA LEU A 393 5.99 -19.96 24.19
C LEU A 393 6.10 -20.69 25.54
N GLU A 394 5.15 -21.57 25.83
CA GLU A 394 5.08 -22.32 27.10
C GLU A 394 5.74 -23.73 27.01
N THR A 395 6.64 -23.92 26.03
CA THR A 395 7.29 -25.21 25.77
C THR A 395 8.81 -25.13 25.99
N GLU A 396 9.51 -26.24 25.70
CA GLU A 396 10.98 -26.30 25.79
C GLU A 396 11.66 -25.27 24.89
N SER A 397 11.14 -25.02 23.67
CA SER A 397 11.74 -24.08 22.71
C SER A 397 11.62 -22.61 23.17
N LYS A 398 10.54 -22.26 23.86
CA LYS A 398 10.15 -20.87 24.21
C LYS A 398 10.13 -19.92 23.01
N ILE A 399 9.92 -20.47 21.82
CA ILE A 399 9.82 -19.71 20.57
C ILE A 399 8.36 -19.75 20.14
N GLU A 400 7.78 -18.57 19.90
CA GLU A 400 6.40 -18.41 19.44
C GLU A 400 6.17 -19.26 18.17
N TYR A 401 5.15 -20.12 18.20
CA TYR A 401 4.77 -20.98 17.11
C TYR A 401 3.40 -20.62 16.55
N LEU A 402 3.36 -20.20 15.31
CA LEU A 402 2.16 -19.77 14.60
C LEU A 402 1.85 -20.70 13.44
N LEU A 403 0.58 -20.79 13.06
CA LEU A 403 0.15 -21.60 11.90
C LEU A 403 -0.51 -20.72 10.84
N ASP A 404 -0.29 -21.09 9.58
CA ASP A 404 -1.05 -20.54 8.47
C ASP A 404 -2.55 -20.85 8.66
N PRO A 405 -3.47 -19.93 8.35
CA PRO A 405 -4.91 -20.13 8.53
C PRO A 405 -5.48 -21.33 7.75
N ARG A 406 -4.79 -21.83 6.72
CA ARG A 406 -5.16 -23.04 5.97
C ARG A 406 -4.92 -24.33 6.74
N VAL A 407 -4.11 -24.30 7.81
CA VAL A 407 -3.86 -25.46 8.67
C VAL A 407 -5.05 -25.60 9.63
N ALA A 408 -6.05 -26.40 9.21
CA ALA A 408 -7.25 -26.64 9.99
C ALA A 408 -6.97 -27.47 11.24
N GLU A 409 -7.68 -27.19 12.34
CA GLU A 409 -7.69 -28.05 13.50
C GLU A 409 -8.23 -29.44 13.13
N GLY A 410 -7.58 -30.51 13.57
CA GLY A 410 -7.89 -31.88 13.16
C GLY A 410 -7.18 -32.34 11.87
N SER A 411 -6.59 -31.43 11.09
CA SER A 411 -5.79 -31.84 9.92
C SER A 411 -4.50 -32.56 10.35
N HIS A 412 -4.08 -33.53 9.57
CA HIS A 412 -2.88 -34.36 9.83
C HIS A 412 -1.80 -34.06 8.79
N TRP A 413 -0.54 -34.12 9.26
CA TRP A 413 0.59 -33.61 8.51
C TRP A 413 1.81 -34.52 8.59
N VAL A 414 2.67 -34.42 7.58
CA VAL A 414 4.04 -34.91 7.62
C VAL A 414 4.96 -33.72 7.89
N THR A 415 5.80 -33.79 8.92
CA THR A 415 6.67 -32.68 9.33
C THR A 415 7.95 -33.17 10.01
N GLY A 416 8.91 -32.29 10.28
CA GLY A 416 10.14 -32.65 10.99
C GLY A 416 9.90 -33.14 12.42
N ALA A 417 10.82 -33.97 12.94
CA ALA A 417 10.77 -34.49 14.32
C ALA A 417 11.73 -33.78 15.28
N ASN A 418 12.36 -32.63 14.88
CA ASN A 418 13.46 -31.98 15.59
C ASN A 418 14.67 -32.86 15.89
N GLU A 419 14.83 -33.90 15.10
CA GLU A 419 15.99 -34.78 15.07
C GLU A 419 16.51 -34.87 13.64
N ASP A 420 17.85 -35.00 13.52
CA ASP A 420 18.48 -35.14 12.21
C ASP A 420 17.97 -36.40 11.50
N GLN A 421 17.59 -36.24 10.23
CA GLN A 421 17.11 -37.29 9.34
C GLN A 421 15.86 -38.04 9.86
N LYS A 422 14.96 -37.34 10.59
CA LYS A 422 13.67 -37.87 11.05
C LYS A 422 12.50 -36.98 10.76
N HIS A 423 11.39 -37.58 10.35
CA HIS A 423 10.09 -36.94 10.19
C HIS A 423 8.98 -37.67 10.94
N VAL A 424 7.93 -36.91 11.32
CA VAL A 424 6.71 -37.44 11.93
C VAL A 424 5.62 -37.51 10.86
N PHE A 425 4.93 -38.63 10.77
CA PHE A 425 3.78 -38.85 9.89
C PHE A 425 2.50 -38.91 10.72
N ASN A 426 1.36 -38.57 10.10
CA ASN A 426 0.04 -38.58 10.72
C ASN A 426 -0.06 -37.67 11.97
N LEU A 427 0.74 -36.58 12.05
CA LEU A 427 0.72 -35.66 13.17
C LEU A 427 -0.50 -34.72 13.06
N VAL A 428 -1.43 -34.79 14.01
CA VAL A 428 -2.71 -34.05 13.97
C VAL A 428 -2.65 -32.79 14.81
N TYR A 429 -3.01 -31.66 14.19
CA TYR A 429 -3.19 -30.39 14.90
C TYR A 429 -4.41 -30.45 15.83
N GLY A 430 -4.26 -30.06 17.08
CA GLY A 430 -5.29 -30.15 18.12
C GLY A 430 -5.32 -31.47 18.89
N ARG A 431 -4.72 -32.57 18.35
CA ARG A 431 -4.53 -33.85 19.05
C ARG A 431 -3.09 -34.02 19.57
N ASP A 432 -2.11 -33.84 18.68
CA ASP A 432 -0.70 -34.15 18.96
C ASP A 432 0.13 -32.89 19.20
N PHE A 433 -0.29 -31.75 18.66
CA PHE A 433 0.35 -30.45 18.86
C PHE A 433 -0.64 -29.31 18.78
N ASN A 434 -0.23 -28.14 19.34
CA ASN A 434 -0.96 -26.88 19.30
C ASN A 434 -0.04 -25.75 18.80
N ALA A 435 -0.61 -24.58 18.55
CA ALA A 435 0.10 -23.35 18.21
C ALA A 435 -0.30 -22.22 19.15
N ASP A 436 0.56 -21.20 19.29
CA ASP A 436 0.29 -20.00 20.08
C ASP A 436 -0.70 -19.06 19.35
N GLY A 437 -0.82 -19.18 18.03
CA GLY A 437 -1.70 -18.36 17.24
C GLY A 437 -1.64 -18.67 15.73
N ILE A 438 -2.10 -17.71 14.93
CA ILE A 438 -2.15 -17.77 13.47
C ILE A 438 -1.26 -16.68 12.87
N ALA A 439 -0.66 -16.95 11.70
CA ALA A 439 0.02 -15.96 10.87
C ALA A 439 -0.31 -16.19 9.40
N ASP A 440 -1.09 -15.29 8.80
CA ASP A 440 -1.47 -15.34 7.40
C ASP A 440 -0.42 -14.65 6.52
N ILE A 441 0.70 -15.34 6.32
CA ILE A 441 1.90 -14.82 5.64
C ILE A 441 2.37 -15.65 4.44
N ALA A 442 1.68 -16.75 4.15
CA ALA A 442 2.03 -17.56 3.00
C ALA A 442 1.65 -16.85 1.68
N ASN A 443 2.41 -17.15 0.64
CA ASN A 443 2.11 -16.68 -0.71
C ASN A 443 0.74 -17.15 -1.17
N ILE A 444 0.10 -16.34 -2.02
CA ILE A 444 -1.14 -16.68 -2.68
C ILE A 444 -0.80 -17.35 -4.01
N ALA A 445 -1.51 -18.41 -4.35
CA ALA A 445 -1.40 -19.11 -5.63
C ALA A 445 -2.66 -18.89 -6.48
N ALA A 446 -2.49 -18.93 -7.79
CA ALA A 446 -3.64 -18.97 -8.69
C ALA A 446 -4.47 -20.23 -8.41
N GLY A 447 -5.79 -20.07 -8.35
CA GLY A 447 -6.71 -21.14 -7.96
C GLY A 447 -7.03 -21.22 -6.46
N ASP A 448 -6.36 -20.42 -5.60
CA ASP A 448 -6.77 -20.30 -4.20
C ASP A 448 -8.20 -19.76 -4.12
N PRO A 449 -9.02 -20.17 -3.16
CA PRO A 449 -10.35 -19.61 -2.97
C PRO A 449 -10.27 -18.16 -2.51
N ALA A 450 -11.10 -17.29 -3.09
CA ALA A 450 -11.22 -15.92 -2.62
C ALA A 450 -11.78 -15.89 -1.18
N PRO A 451 -11.26 -15.01 -0.28
CA PRO A 451 -11.70 -14.95 1.12
C PRO A 451 -13.20 -14.69 1.30
N ASP A 452 -13.82 -14.00 0.37
CA ASP A 452 -15.27 -13.70 0.37
C ASP A 452 -16.14 -14.78 -0.28
N GLY A 453 -15.54 -15.90 -0.71
CA GLY A 453 -16.26 -16.98 -1.39
C GLY A 453 -16.66 -16.70 -2.84
N SER A 454 -16.17 -15.61 -3.45
CA SER A 454 -16.55 -15.17 -4.80
C SER A 454 -15.90 -15.99 -5.95
N GLY A 455 -15.17 -17.06 -5.63
CA GLY A 455 -14.57 -17.96 -6.60
C GLY A 455 -13.05 -18.12 -6.43
N GLU A 456 -12.39 -18.63 -7.45
CA GLU A 456 -10.94 -18.82 -7.45
C GLU A 456 -10.20 -17.52 -7.76
N LEU A 457 -9.03 -17.34 -7.15
CA LEU A 457 -8.16 -16.18 -7.35
C LEU A 457 -7.31 -16.34 -8.62
N GLU A 458 -7.27 -15.28 -9.40
CA GLU A 458 -6.30 -15.06 -10.48
C GLU A 458 -5.26 -14.03 -10.00
N ILE A 459 -3.99 -14.27 -10.31
CA ILE A 459 -2.90 -13.32 -10.03
C ILE A 459 -2.72 -12.43 -11.26
N ALA A 460 -2.68 -11.14 -11.06
CA ALA A 460 -2.47 -10.15 -12.11
C ALA A 460 -1.47 -9.07 -11.69
N ARG A 461 -0.97 -8.31 -12.66
CA ARG A 461 -0.14 -7.14 -12.41
C ARG A 461 -0.86 -5.88 -12.84
N GLY A 462 -0.58 -4.78 -12.16
CA GLY A 462 -1.20 -3.49 -12.42
C GLY A 462 -0.26 -2.31 -12.22
N ILE A 463 -0.64 -1.20 -12.85
CA ILE A 463 -0.03 0.11 -12.63
C ILE A 463 -0.96 0.86 -11.69
N GLU A 464 -0.48 1.26 -10.53
CA GLU A 464 -1.22 2.12 -9.61
C GLU A 464 -1.45 3.49 -10.23
N ILE A 465 -2.70 3.82 -10.53
CA ILE A 465 -3.10 5.11 -11.11
C ILE A 465 -3.73 6.05 -10.08
N GLY A 466 -4.22 5.51 -8.98
CA GLY A 466 -4.77 6.27 -7.87
C GLY A 466 -4.88 5.46 -6.59
N HIS A 467 -4.90 6.15 -5.47
CA HIS A 467 -4.98 5.54 -4.15
C HIS A 467 -5.84 6.40 -3.22
N VAL A 468 -6.71 5.80 -2.44
CA VAL A 468 -7.60 6.47 -1.48
C VAL A 468 -7.44 5.85 -0.09
N PHE A 469 -7.33 6.70 0.95
CA PHE A 469 -7.04 6.30 2.33
C PHE A 469 -8.02 6.90 3.31
N GLN A 470 -8.42 6.15 4.30
CA GLN A 470 -8.96 6.65 5.56
C GLN A 470 -7.82 6.73 6.58
N LEU A 471 -7.16 7.89 6.70
CA LEU A 471 -6.01 8.10 7.59
C LEU A 471 -6.41 8.11 9.08
N GLY A 472 -7.69 8.38 9.36
CA GLY A 472 -8.15 8.54 10.72
C GLY A 472 -7.57 9.80 11.38
N ARG A 473 -7.01 9.68 12.58
CA ARG A 473 -6.55 10.82 13.40
C ARG A 473 -5.03 10.96 13.47
N LYS A 474 -4.25 10.09 12.84
CA LYS A 474 -2.77 10.04 12.94
C LYS A 474 -2.14 11.44 12.83
N TYR A 475 -2.40 12.14 11.75
CA TYR A 475 -1.79 13.45 11.48
C TYR A 475 -2.41 14.57 12.33
N ALA A 476 -3.72 14.54 12.51
CA ALA A 476 -4.43 15.53 13.32
C ALA A 476 -4.03 15.44 14.81
N GLU A 477 -3.77 14.25 15.34
CA GLU A 477 -3.25 14.03 16.70
C GLU A 477 -1.82 14.53 16.83
N ALA A 478 -0.92 14.11 15.94
CA ALA A 478 0.48 14.50 15.97
C ALA A 478 0.66 16.02 15.89
N LEU A 479 -0.06 16.67 14.97
CA LEU A 479 0.05 18.11 14.71
C LEU A 479 -0.94 18.95 15.52
N GLY A 480 -1.82 18.34 16.33
CA GLY A 480 -2.73 19.01 17.24
C GLY A 480 -3.89 19.73 16.53
N LEU A 481 -4.42 19.21 15.42
CA LEU A 481 -5.61 19.74 14.74
C LEU A 481 -6.88 19.28 15.48
N LYS A 482 -7.56 20.25 16.15
CA LYS A 482 -8.80 20.03 16.87
C LYS A 482 -9.79 21.13 16.57
N VAL A 483 -11.07 20.80 16.58
CA VAL A 483 -12.18 21.74 16.45
C VAL A 483 -13.16 21.59 17.59
N LEU A 484 -13.94 22.64 17.87
CA LEU A 484 -15.05 22.55 18.80
C LEU A 484 -16.21 21.81 18.15
N ASP A 485 -16.76 20.78 18.83
CA ASP A 485 -17.99 20.09 18.43
C ASP A 485 -19.24 20.94 18.75
N GLU A 486 -20.43 20.41 18.51
CA GLU A 486 -21.70 21.08 18.76
C GLU A 486 -21.95 21.36 20.25
N ASN A 487 -21.28 20.66 21.15
CA ASN A 487 -21.36 20.81 22.60
C ASN A 487 -20.25 21.71 23.16
N GLY A 488 -19.40 22.28 22.31
CA GLY A 488 -18.26 23.10 22.72
C GLY A 488 -17.07 22.32 23.25
N LYS A 489 -16.99 21.02 23.01
CA LYS A 489 -15.87 20.16 23.38
C LYS A 489 -14.87 20.10 22.22
N LEU A 490 -13.57 20.18 22.53
CA LEU A 490 -12.51 19.96 21.55
C LEU A 490 -12.46 18.49 21.14
N VAL A 491 -12.60 18.22 19.84
CA VAL A 491 -12.46 16.92 19.22
C VAL A 491 -11.35 16.93 18.19
N THR A 492 -10.56 15.84 18.11
CA THR A 492 -9.55 15.69 17.08
C THR A 492 -10.22 15.39 15.75
N VAL A 493 -9.84 16.13 14.71
CA VAL A 493 -10.35 15.96 13.34
C VAL A 493 -9.90 14.60 12.80
N THR A 494 -10.76 13.96 12.02
CA THR A 494 -10.42 12.75 11.28
C THR A 494 -10.19 13.09 9.81
N MET A 495 -9.26 12.39 9.15
CA MET A 495 -8.74 12.78 7.84
C MET A 495 -8.75 11.62 6.86
N GLY A 496 -8.96 11.95 5.59
CA GLY A 496 -8.69 11.09 4.44
C GLY A 496 -7.62 11.69 3.53
N SER A 497 -6.92 10.85 2.78
CA SER A 497 -5.94 11.24 1.76
C SER A 497 -6.22 10.53 0.45
N TYR A 498 -6.15 11.25 -0.66
CA TYR A 498 -6.61 10.76 -1.97
C TYR A 498 -5.66 11.22 -3.07
N GLY A 499 -4.84 10.30 -3.62
CA GLY A 499 -3.79 10.57 -4.59
C GLY A 499 -4.11 10.04 -6.00
N ILE A 500 -3.85 10.83 -7.04
CA ILE A 500 -3.82 10.39 -8.45
C ILE A 500 -2.44 10.73 -9.02
N GLY A 501 -1.76 9.73 -9.57
CA GLY A 501 -0.51 9.93 -10.31
C GLY A 501 -0.77 10.53 -11.69
N VAL A 502 -0.89 11.86 -11.79
CA VAL A 502 -1.32 12.56 -13.03
C VAL A 502 -0.42 12.27 -14.22
N THR A 503 0.88 12.14 -13.97
CA THR A 503 1.88 11.87 -15.03
C THR A 503 2.10 10.37 -15.29
N ARG A 504 1.62 9.51 -14.43
CA ARG A 504 1.69 8.05 -14.53
C ARG A 504 0.63 7.53 -15.47
#